data_1d9cbb23f71803c795731fa7651baa1e
#
_entry.id   1d9cbb23f71803c795731fa7651baa1e
#
_cell.length_a   1.000
_cell.length_b   1.000
_cell.length_c   1.000
_cell.angle_alpha   90.00
_cell.angle_beta   90.00
_cell.angle_gamma   90.00
#
_symmetry.space_group_name_H-M   'P 1'
#
loop_
_entity.id
_entity.type
_entity.pdbx_description
1 polymer ?
#
loop_
_entity_poly.entity_id
_entity_poly.type
_entity_poly.pdbx_seq_one_letter_code
_entity_poly.pdbx_strand_id
1 'polypeptide(L)'
;MKLDDMQASVDRWITQNTGYWDKFQILARLTEELGEVASALQRQEGLRPRKTEVNLGDEVGDLLFTLAAFANINNLSLEQCFNQTIEKYNARDAQAWQEVHRR
;
A
#
# COMPACT_ATOMS: atom_id res chain seq x y z
N MET A 1 14.80 -6.94 -3.38
CA MET A 1 13.50 -7.62 -3.60
C MET A 1 12.70 -6.86 -4.63
N LYS A 2 12.18 -7.55 -5.62
CA LYS A 2 11.29 -6.96 -6.62
C LYS A 2 9.85 -7.01 -6.14
N LEU A 3 8.99 -6.14 -6.68
CA LEU A 3 7.58 -6.15 -6.32
C LEU A 3 6.90 -7.49 -6.63
N ASP A 4 7.26 -8.13 -7.72
CA ASP A 4 6.73 -9.46 -8.06
C ASP A 4 7.13 -10.51 -7.00
N ASP A 5 8.32 -10.42 -6.44
CA ASP A 5 8.77 -11.30 -5.35
C ASP A 5 7.96 -11.06 -4.08
N MET A 6 7.67 -9.81 -3.78
CA MET A 6 6.83 -9.44 -2.64
C MET A 6 5.43 -10.02 -2.80
N GLN A 7 4.82 -9.85 -3.98
CA GLN A 7 3.49 -10.41 -4.25
C GLN A 7 3.48 -11.93 -4.12
N ALA A 8 4.52 -12.60 -4.61
CA ALA A 8 4.66 -14.05 -4.49
C ALA A 8 4.78 -14.49 -3.03
N SER A 9 5.52 -13.75 -2.21
CA SER A 9 5.66 -14.02 -0.77
C SER A 9 4.32 -13.90 -0.06
N VAL A 10 3.56 -12.86 -0.37
CA VAL A 10 2.23 -12.66 0.20
C VAL A 10 1.29 -13.78 -0.21
N ASP A 11 1.33 -14.17 -1.48
CA ASP A 11 0.51 -15.26 -2.00
C ASP A 11 0.79 -16.57 -1.28
N ARG A 12 2.06 -16.91 -1.09
CA ARG A 12 2.42 -18.13 -0.35
C ARG A 12 1.88 -18.10 1.07
N TRP A 13 2.05 -16.97 1.76
CA TRP A 13 1.58 -16.84 3.14
C TRP A 13 0.07 -17.01 3.24
N ILE A 14 -0.68 -16.35 2.35
CA ILE A 14 -2.15 -16.39 2.37
C ILE A 14 -2.65 -17.80 2.04
N THR A 15 -2.11 -18.44 1.00
CA THR A 15 -2.55 -19.79 0.61
C THR A 15 -2.22 -20.84 1.67
N GLN A 16 -1.14 -20.67 2.42
CA GLN A 16 -0.78 -21.55 3.53
C GLN A 16 -1.64 -21.31 4.78
N ASN A 17 -2.31 -20.17 4.87
CA ASN A 17 -3.07 -19.75 6.05
C ASN A 17 -4.54 -19.50 5.72
N THR A 18 -5.20 -20.51 5.18
CA THR A 18 -6.65 -20.58 4.87
C THR A 18 -7.13 -19.92 3.57
N GLY A 19 -6.25 -19.26 2.82
CA GLY A 19 -6.61 -18.69 1.53
C GLY A 19 -7.14 -17.26 1.60
N TYR A 20 -7.48 -16.70 0.44
CA TYR A 20 -7.88 -15.31 0.31
C TYR A 20 -9.32 -15.07 0.77
N TRP A 21 -9.54 -13.90 1.35
CA TRP A 21 -10.86 -13.31 1.44
C TRP A 21 -11.31 -12.87 0.04
N ASP A 22 -12.61 -12.60 -0.15
CA ASP A 22 -13.05 -12.08 -1.43
C ASP A 22 -12.49 -10.67 -1.67
N LYS A 23 -12.50 -10.23 -2.93
CA LYS A 23 -11.84 -8.99 -3.31
C LYS A 23 -12.45 -7.74 -2.67
N PHE A 24 -13.74 -7.77 -2.34
CA PHE A 24 -14.40 -6.63 -1.68
C PHE A 24 -14.00 -6.54 -0.21
N GLN A 25 -13.83 -7.69 0.46
CA GLN A 25 -13.32 -7.73 1.83
C GLN A 25 -11.87 -7.26 1.89
N ILE A 26 -11.05 -7.64 0.92
CA ILE A 26 -9.66 -7.17 0.85
C ILE A 26 -9.61 -5.66 0.59
N LEU A 27 -10.49 -5.13 -0.26
CA LEU A 27 -10.58 -3.69 -0.48
C LEU A 27 -10.94 -2.94 0.80
N ALA A 28 -11.93 -3.44 1.54
CA ALA A 28 -12.31 -2.86 2.82
C ALA A 28 -11.14 -2.89 3.82
N ARG A 29 -10.42 -4.01 3.87
CA ARG A 29 -9.25 -4.16 4.73
C ARG A 29 -8.14 -3.18 4.35
N LEU A 30 -7.93 -2.95 3.05
CA LEU A 30 -6.95 -1.99 2.56
C LEU A 30 -7.26 -0.58 3.05
N THR A 31 -8.54 -0.20 3.04
CA THR A 31 -9.00 1.09 3.57
C THR A 31 -8.75 1.18 5.08
N GLU A 32 -9.02 0.12 5.83
CA GLU A 32 -8.76 0.06 7.27
C GLU A 32 -7.28 0.22 7.58
N GLU A 33 -6.41 -0.47 6.84
CA GLU A 33 -4.96 -0.39 7.04
C GLU A 33 -4.43 1.01 6.74
N LEU A 34 -4.98 1.68 5.73
CA LEU A 34 -4.63 3.08 5.47
C LEU A 34 -5.01 3.96 6.66
N GLY A 35 -6.17 3.73 7.24
CA GLY A 35 -6.61 4.43 8.45
C GLY A 35 -5.68 4.19 9.63
N GLU A 36 -5.15 2.98 9.79
CA GLU A 36 -4.18 2.67 10.85
C GLU A 36 -2.86 3.41 10.66
N VAL A 37 -2.40 3.56 9.41
CA VAL A 37 -1.21 4.36 9.10
C VAL A 37 -1.46 5.81 9.51
N ALA A 38 -2.59 6.38 9.12
CA ALA A 38 -2.93 7.77 9.47
C ALA A 38 -3.01 7.96 10.98
N SER A 39 -3.62 7.01 11.69
CA SER A 39 -3.76 7.04 13.14
C SER A 39 -2.40 6.95 13.84
N ALA A 40 -1.53 6.06 13.35
CA ALA A 40 -0.18 5.90 13.90
C ALA A 40 0.65 7.17 13.73
N LEU A 41 0.59 7.79 12.56
CA LEU A 41 1.32 9.04 12.32
C LEU A 41 0.82 10.16 13.23
N GLN A 42 -0.50 10.29 13.39
CA GLN A 42 -1.07 11.31 14.27
C GLN A 42 -0.63 11.11 15.72
N ARG A 43 -0.57 9.87 16.20
CA ARG A 43 -0.11 9.56 17.55
C ARG A 43 1.39 9.84 17.71
N GLN A 44 2.18 9.48 16.72
CA GLN A 44 3.62 9.74 16.71
C GLN A 44 3.91 11.23 16.80
N GLU A 45 3.14 12.06 16.11
CA GLU A 45 3.31 13.51 16.07
C GLU A 45 2.55 14.25 17.20
N GLY A 46 1.92 13.51 18.10
CA GLY A 46 1.25 14.10 19.27
C GLY A 46 -0.12 14.69 19.00
N LEU A 47 -0.72 14.42 17.83
CA LEU A 47 -2.06 14.92 17.50
C LEU A 47 -3.17 14.06 18.08
N ARG A 48 -2.83 12.89 18.60
CA ARG A 48 -3.72 11.97 19.29
C ARG A 48 -3.00 11.38 20.51
N PRO A 49 -3.73 11.00 21.56
CA PRO A 49 -3.11 10.33 22.70
C PRO A 49 -2.44 9.03 22.32
N ARG A 50 -1.25 8.79 22.86
CA ARG A 50 -0.58 7.50 22.76
C ARG A 50 -1.16 6.56 23.80
N LYS A 51 -1.70 5.41 23.35
CA LYS A 51 -2.21 4.39 24.26
C LYS A 51 -1.13 3.36 24.59
N THR A 52 -0.32 3.04 23.63
CA THR A 52 0.76 2.06 23.69
C THR A 52 1.88 2.53 22.79
N GLU A 53 2.89 1.70 22.64
CA GLU A 53 3.97 1.96 21.71
C GLU A 53 3.41 2.13 20.29
N VAL A 54 3.81 3.21 19.61
CA VAL A 54 3.41 3.50 18.24
C VAL A 54 4.51 3.04 17.30
N ASN A 55 4.17 2.21 16.32
CA ASN A 55 5.10 1.76 15.31
C ASN A 55 4.53 2.01 13.91
N LEU A 56 4.87 3.16 13.35
CA LEU A 56 4.43 3.55 12.01
C LEU A 56 4.90 2.55 10.95
N GLY A 57 6.12 2.02 11.12
CA GLY A 57 6.66 1.02 10.19
C GLY A 57 5.82 -0.25 10.12
N ASP A 58 5.32 -0.73 11.26
CA ASP A 58 4.44 -1.91 11.28
C ASP A 58 3.16 -1.64 10.49
N GLU A 59 2.57 -0.45 10.68
CA GLU A 59 1.33 -0.10 9.97
C GLU A 59 1.56 0.05 8.46
N VAL A 60 2.69 0.60 8.06
CA VAL A 60 3.06 0.68 6.64
C VAL A 60 3.26 -0.73 6.06
N GLY A 61 3.91 -1.61 6.82
CA GLY A 61 4.08 -3.01 6.42
C GLY A 61 2.75 -3.73 6.21
N ASP A 62 1.81 -3.54 7.13
CA ASP A 62 0.46 -4.11 7.03
C ASP A 62 -0.29 -3.60 5.80
N LEU A 63 -0.18 -2.30 5.53
CA LEU A 63 -0.78 -1.69 4.35
C LEU A 63 -0.18 -2.28 3.07
N LEU A 64 1.13 -2.41 3.02
CA LEU A 64 1.83 -2.98 1.86
C LEU A 64 1.44 -4.44 1.62
N PHE A 65 1.37 -5.23 2.69
CA PHE A 65 0.91 -6.62 2.61
C PHE A 65 -0.50 -6.70 2.02
N THR A 66 -1.41 -5.88 2.52
CA THR A 66 -2.81 -5.88 2.07
C THR A 66 -2.92 -5.40 0.62
N LEU A 67 -2.11 -4.43 0.22
CA LEU A 67 -2.06 -3.98 -1.17
C LEU A 67 -1.58 -5.11 -2.10
N ALA A 68 -0.56 -5.86 -1.69
CA ALA A 68 -0.10 -7.01 -2.45
C ALA A 68 -1.18 -8.09 -2.57
N ALA A 69 -1.91 -8.36 -1.47
CA ALA A 69 -3.03 -9.30 -1.49
C ALA A 69 -4.13 -8.83 -2.45
N PHE A 70 -4.44 -7.55 -2.43
CA PHE A 70 -5.42 -6.96 -3.35
C PHE A 70 -4.99 -7.14 -4.81
N ALA A 71 -3.73 -6.87 -5.10
CA ALA A 71 -3.20 -7.05 -6.44
C ALA A 71 -3.28 -8.52 -6.87
N ASN A 72 -2.92 -9.44 -5.98
CA ASN A 72 -2.96 -10.88 -6.28
C ASN A 72 -4.36 -11.37 -6.60
N ILE A 73 -5.35 -11.02 -5.79
CA ILE A 73 -6.73 -11.47 -6.00
C ILE A 73 -7.36 -10.89 -7.27
N ASN A 74 -6.85 -9.77 -7.73
CA ASN A 74 -7.32 -9.10 -8.95
C ASN A 74 -6.43 -9.38 -10.16
N ASN A 75 -5.47 -10.29 -10.03
CA ASN A 75 -4.53 -10.68 -11.09
C ASN A 75 -3.75 -9.48 -11.67
N LEU A 76 -3.32 -8.60 -10.78
CA LEU A 76 -2.51 -7.43 -11.13
C LEU A 76 -1.07 -7.64 -10.70
N SER A 77 -0.13 -7.16 -11.51
CA SER A 77 1.27 -7.02 -11.11
C SER A 77 1.49 -5.59 -10.64
N LEU A 78 1.87 -5.41 -9.38
CA LEU A 78 2.19 -4.09 -8.84
C LEU A 78 3.35 -3.45 -9.58
N GLU A 79 4.32 -4.24 -10.01
CA GLU A 79 5.46 -3.75 -10.77
C GLU A 79 5.01 -3.15 -12.10
N GLN A 80 4.14 -3.86 -12.84
CA GLN A 80 3.59 -3.35 -14.09
C GLN A 80 2.71 -2.12 -13.89
N CYS A 81 1.86 -2.13 -12.85
CA CYS A 81 1.03 -0.98 -12.51
C CYS A 81 1.90 0.24 -12.22
N PHE A 82 2.96 0.06 -11.45
CA PHE A 82 3.88 1.14 -11.10
C PHE A 82 4.63 1.67 -12.34
N ASN A 83 5.13 0.77 -13.19
CA ASN A 83 5.84 1.17 -14.40
C ASN A 83 4.94 1.97 -15.34
N GLN A 84 3.68 1.56 -15.50
CA GLN A 84 2.71 2.30 -16.29
C GLN A 84 2.44 3.68 -15.71
N THR A 85 2.40 3.79 -14.39
CA THR A 85 2.19 5.08 -13.71
C THR A 85 3.37 6.03 -13.96
N ILE A 86 4.60 5.53 -13.84
CA ILE A 86 5.80 6.34 -14.10
C ILE A 86 5.83 6.80 -15.57
N GLU A 87 5.52 5.93 -16.52
CA GLU A 87 5.46 6.30 -17.93
C GLU A 87 4.43 7.39 -18.19
N LYS A 88 3.25 7.25 -17.59
CA LYS A 88 2.18 8.24 -17.68
C LYS A 88 2.61 9.60 -17.13
N TYR A 89 3.24 9.62 -15.96
CA TYR A 89 3.69 10.86 -15.33
C TYR A 89 4.78 11.53 -16.17
N ASN A 90 5.72 10.76 -16.70
CA ASN A 90 6.78 11.30 -17.54
C ASN A 90 6.26 11.86 -18.87
N ALA A 91 5.30 11.18 -19.49
CA ALA A 91 4.77 11.57 -20.79
C ALA A 91 3.78 12.73 -20.73
N ARG A 92 3.00 12.83 -19.62
CA ARG A 92 1.82 13.68 -19.57
C ARG A 92 1.87 14.72 -18.46
N ASP A 93 2.34 14.34 -17.28
CA ASP A 93 2.15 15.13 -16.08
C ASP A 93 3.42 15.81 -15.55
N ALA A 94 4.59 15.42 -16.04
CA ALA A 94 5.88 15.92 -15.52
C ALA A 94 6.00 17.43 -15.64
N GLN A 95 5.63 18.01 -16.77
CA GLN A 95 5.76 19.44 -17.01
C GLN A 95 4.82 20.23 -16.09
N ALA A 96 3.57 19.80 -15.99
CA ALA A 96 2.59 20.43 -15.10
C ALA A 96 3.04 20.38 -13.65
N TRP A 97 3.59 19.24 -13.21
CA TRP A 97 4.14 19.07 -11.87
C TRP A 97 5.29 20.04 -11.60
N GLN A 98 6.22 20.14 -12.56
CA GLN A 98 7.36 21.07 -12.46
C GLN A 98 6.90 22.52 -12.34
N GLU A 99 5.91 22.92 -13.12
CA GLU A 99 5.38 24.29 -13.09
C GLU A 99 4.80 24.62 -11.71
N VAL A 100 4.07 23.70 -11.09
CA VAL A 100 3.50 23.89 -9.75
C VAL A 100 4.61 24.05 -8.70
N HIS A 101 5.67 23.26 -8.77
CA HIS A 101 6.71 23.23 -7.75
C HIS A 101 7.81 24.30 -7.94
N ARG A 102 7.79 25.01 -9.06
CA ARG A 102 8.72 26.14 -9.31
C ARG A 102 8.26 27.45 -8.71
N ARG A 103 7.03 27.52 -8.26
CA ARG A 103 6.45 28.77 -7.73
C ARG A 103 6.89 29.07 -6.30
#